data_1dd0050bde58dea0626bc71208119a5e
#
_entry.id   1dd0050bde58dea0626bc71208119a5e
#
_cell.length_a   1.000
_cell.length_b   1.000
_cell.length_c   1.000
_cell.angle_alpha   90.00
_cell.angle_beta   90.00
_cell.angle_gamma   90.00
#
_symmetry.space_group_name_H-M   'P 1'
#
loop_
_entity.id
_entity.type
_entity.pdbx_description
1 polymer ?
#
loop_
_entity_poly.entity_id
_entity_poly.type
_entity_poly.pdbx_seq_one_letter_code
_entity_poly.pdbx_strand_id
1 'polypeptide(L)'
;YNEYVGRIGIGKVHSGTIKVNEMVSCVRLDGSIKQFRIQKLFGFDGLKRVEINEADAGDIVAIAGLMDISVGETVCNVGKEKALPILRIDEPTLKMTFMVNNSPFVGREGKIVTARKIGERLFKETQKDVSLKVEESGNESWTVSGRGELHLSILIENLRREGFELQVSKPEVIIKEIDGVKCEPYEDVQIEVSDECVGNVIEALGLRGGKMDNMSNVNNLIRLNYTIPSRGLIGFNTNFMTLTKGYGILNHTFKEYLPIEDINSTERKVGVLVSTESGKATAYALGQLEDRGVMFIEPGTEVYEGMIVGECNRENDLAVNVVKGKQLTNTRASGSDHTVVLKRPRPLTLEYCLDYINSDELVEITPENIRLRKFILNTEARKKFDAKK
;
A
#
# COMPACT_ATOMS: atom_id res chain seq x y z
N TYR A 1 3.45 15.98 14.75
CA TYR A 1 4.55 15.75 15.68
C TYR A 1 5.67 16.74 15.42
N ASN A 2 6.27 17.25 16.50
CA ASN A 2 7.44 18.13 16.44
C ASN A 2 8.47 17.61 17.44
N GLU A 3 9.74 17.52 17.05
CA GLU A 3 10.81 16.93 17.88
C GLU A 3 11.06 17.69 19.19
N TYR A 4 10.72 18.98 19.25
CA TYR A 4 10.94 19.84 20.41
C TYR A 4 9.75 19.91 21.37
N VAL A 5 8.52 19.80 20.86
CA VAL A 5 7.29 19.96 21.67
C VAL A 5 6.43 18.70 21.71
N GLY A 6 6.87 17.64 21.07
CA GLY A 6 6.16 16.36 21.03
C GLY A 6 4.93 16.37 20.09
N ARG A 7 3.89 15.62 20.49
CA ARG A 7 2.64 15.57 19.73
C ARG A 7 1.88 16.87 19.89
N ILE A 8 1.35 17.39 18.78
CA ILE A 8 0.52 18.59 18.71
C ILE A 8 -0.88 18.17 18.35
N GLY A 9 -1.84 18.41 19.26
CA GLY A 9 -3.25 18.15 19.01
C GLY A 9 -3.89 19.34 18.29
N ILE A 10 -4.57 19.07 17.17
CA ILE A 10 -5.36 20.08 16.45
C ILE A 10 -6.83 19.83 16.75
N GLY A 11 -7.55 20.87 17.16
CA GLY A 11 -8.94 20.78 17.52
C GLY A 11 -9.68 22.11 17.36
N LYS A 12 -11.00 22.02 17.44
CA LYS A 12 -11.89 23.19 17.46
C LYS A 12 -12.28 23.54 18.90
N VAL A 13 -12.21 24.80 19.27
CA VAL A 13 -12.76 25.31 20.52
C VAL A 13 -14.28 25.37 20.38
N HIS A 14 -15.00 24.52 21.12
CA HIS A 14 -16.45 24.47 21.10
C HIS A 14 -17.13 25.53 21.97
N SER A 15 -16.53 25.78 23.14
CA SER A 15 -17.04 26.78 24.11
C SER A 15 -15.93 27.29 25.00
N GLY A 16 -16.09 28.52 25.46
CA GLY A 16 -15.12 29.19 26.33
C GLY A 16 -13.87 29.66 25.59
N THR A 17 -12.84 29.95 26.36
CA THR A 17 -11.55 30.45 25.88
C THR A 17 -10.43 29.53 26.37
N ILE A 18 -9.42 29.29 25.57
CA ILE A 18 -8.21 28.53 25.90
C ILE A 18 -6.98 29.44 25.87
N LYS A 19 -6.09 29.30 26.86
CA LYS A 19 -4.90 30.18 27.01
C LYS A 19 -3.61 29.39 27.14
N VAL A 20 -2.52 30.00 26.72
CA VAL A 20 -1.15 29.48 26.95
C VAL A 20 -0.89 29.43 28.45
N ASN A 21 -0.13 28.44 28.91
CA ASN A 21 0.22 28.16 30.30
C ASN A 21 -0.96 27.81 31.22
N GLU A 22 -2.18 27.68 30.71
CA GLU A 22 -3.33 27.23 31.46
C GLU A 22 -3.26 25.74 31.79
N MET A 23 -3.74 25.35 32.99
CA MET A 23 -3.95 23.96 33.36
C MET A 23 -5.31 23.49 32.81
N VAL A 24 -5.30 22.42 32.07
CA VAL A 24 -6.50 21.86 31.44
C VAL A 24 -6.59 20.36 31.71
N SER A 25 -7.79 19.80 31.63
CA SER A 25 -8.07 18.38 31.73
C SER A 25 -8.31 17.79 30.35
N CYS A 26 -7.63 16.69 30.00
CA CYS A 26 -7.91 15.87 28.84
C CYS A 26 -8.78 14.69 29.25
N VAL A 27 -9.98 14.61 28.70
CA VAL A 27 -10.85 13.45 28.85
C VAL A 27 -10.52 12.47 27.73
N ARG A 28 -10.02 11.31 28.11
CA ARG A 28 -9.58 10.23 27.23
C ARG A 28 -10.74 9.45 26.64
N LEU A 29 -10.47 8.64 25.62
CA LEU A 29 -11.46 7.74 24.99
C LEU A 29 -12.01 6.68 25.97
N ASP A 30 -11.21 6.25 26.95
CA ASP A 30 -11.61 5.32 28.02
C ASP A 30 -12.34 6.00 29.20
N GLY A 31 -12.55 7.33 29.10
CA GLY A 31 -13.17 8.15 30.14
C GLY A 31 -12.21 8.58 31.25
N SER A 32 -10.95 8.16 31.23
CA SER A 32 -9.96 8.64 32.20
C SER A 32 -9.62 10.12 31.95
N ILE A 33 -9.22 10.82 33.02
CA ILE A 33 -8.90 12.25 32.96
C ILE A 33 -7.42 12.45 33.28
N LYS A 34 -6.71 13.15 32.41
CA LYS A 34 -5.33 13.54 32.60
C LYS A 34 -5.18 15.06 32.53
N GLN A 35 -4.66 15.66 33.59
CA GLN A 35 -4.39 17.09 33.62
C GLN A 35 -3.02 17.40 33.02
N PHE A 36 -2.93 18.49 32.26
CA PHE A 36 -1.69 18.97 31.71
C PHE A 36 -1.71 20.50 31.55
N ARG A 37 -0.53 21.08 31.38
CA ARG A 37 -0.38 22.51 31.09
C ARG A 37 -0.16 22.71 29.59
N ILE A 38 -0.88 23.64 29.01
CA ILE A 38 -0.68 24.06 27.62
C ILE A 38 0.65 24.77 27.51
N GLN A 39 1.64 24.14 26.89
CA GLN A 39 2.97 24.70 26.72
C GLN A 39 3.00 25.72 25.58
N LYS A 40 2.35 25.40 24.47
CA LYS A 40 2.20 26.27 23.31
C LYS A 40 0.80 26.15 22.73
N LEU A 41 0.30 27.30 22.27
CA LEU A 41 -0.97 27.44 21.58
C LEU A 41 -0.71 28.10 20.22
N PHE A 42 -1.25 27.52 19.17
CA PHE A 42 -1.14 28.03 17.81
C PHE A 42 -2.52 28.25 17.22
N GLY A 43 -2.69 29.35 16.52
CA GLY A 43 -3.76 29.56 15.56
C GLY A 43 -3.29 29.29 14.14
N PHE A 44 -4.18 29.48 13.17
CA PHE A 44 -3.91 29.31 11.75
C PHE A 44 -4.16 30.61 10.99
N ASP A 45 -3.13 31.07 10.28
CA ASP A 45 -3.25 32.15 9.29
C ASP A 45 -3.04 31.54 7.90
N GLY A 46 -4.14 31.24 7.22
CA GLY A 46 -4.15 30.39 6.05
C GLY A 46 -3.60 29.00 6.38
N LEU A 47 -2.50 28.59 5.74
CA LEU A 47 -1.85 27.29 5.98
C LEU A 47 -0.73 27.36 7.03
N LYS A 48 -0.38 28.54 7.52
CA LYS A 48 0.71 28.72 8.48
C LYS A 48 0.20 28.67 9.91
N ARG A 49 0.93 27.98 10.79
CA ARG A 49 0.72 28.01 12.23
C ARG A 49 1.39 29.23 12.82
N VAL A 50 0.65 30.02 13.58
CA VAL A 50 1.12 31.24 14.27
C VAL A 50 0.93 31.05 15.76
N GLU A 51 1.94 31.35 16.59
CA GLU A 51 1.79 31.30 18.05
C GLU A 51 0.82 32.39 18.49
N ILE A 52 -0.15 32.02 19.33
CA ILE A 52 -1.15 32.90 19.90
C ILE A 52 -1.21 32.71 21.42
N ASN A 53 -1.69 33.71 22.14
CA ASN A 53 -1.78 33.66 23.60
C ASN A 53 -3.11 33.07 24.08
N GLU A 54 -4.18 33.30 23.33
CA GLU A 54 -5.53 32.84 23.64
C GLU A 54 -6.34 32.61 22.36
N ALA A 55 -7.37 31.78 22.46
CA ALA A 55 -8.34 31.51 21.39
C ALA A 55 -9.72 31.29 21.97
N ASP A 56 -10.74 31.68 21.22
CA ASP A 56 -12.14 31.67 21.64
C ASP A 56 -12.97 30.58 20.94
N ALA A 57 -14.18 30.39 21.42
CA ALA A 57 -15.14 29.46 20.83
C ALA A 57 -15.33 29.71 19.32
N GLY A 58 -15.19 28.69 18.51
CA GLY A 58 -15.26 28.74 17.05
C GLY A 58 -13.89 28.59 16.39
N ASP A 59 -12.81 28.94 17.06
CA ASP A 59 -11.46 28.87 16.52
C ASP A 59 -10.94 27.43 16.37
N ILE A 60 -10.13 27.21 15.35
CA ILE A 60 -9.33 25.99 15.20
C ILE A 60 -7.95 26.29 15.73
N VAL A 61 -7.49 25.49 16.71
CA VAL A 61 -6.23 25.67 17.40
C VAL A 61 -5.38 24.42 17.37
N ALA A 62 -4.08 24.61 17.53
CA ALA A 62 -3.14 23.51 17.76
C ALA A 62 -2.50 23.71 19.12
N ILE A 63 -2.58 22.69 19.98
CA ILE A 63 -2.07 22.70 21.35
C ILE A 63 -0.92 21.72 21.52
N ALA A 64 0.09 22.13 22.29
CA ALA A 64 1.21 21.28 22.71
C ALA A 64 1.31 21.28 24.24
N GLY A 65 1.72 20.13 24.81
CA GLY A 65 1.87 19.97 26.26
C GLY A 65 1.49 18.58 26.76
N LEU A 66 0.76 17.80 25.95
CA LEU A 66 0.43 16.39 26.23
C LEU A 66 1.01 15.51 25.12
N MET A 67 2.04 14.72 25.47
CA MET A 67 2.76 13.89 24.48
C MET A 67 1.94 12.78 23.85
N ASP A 68 0.92 12.31 24.54
CA ASP A 68 0.10 11.14 24.20
C ASP A 68 -1.35 11.50 23.87
N ILE A 69 -1.62 12.78 23.50
CA ILE A 69 -2.95 13.19 23.02
C ILE A 69 -3.34 12.44 21.76
N SER A 70 -4.60 11.99 21.71
CA SER A 70 -5.15 11.22 20.59
C SER A 70 -6.38 11.89 19.99
N VAL A 71 -6.72 11.52 18.76
CA VAL A 71 -7.93 12.02 18.09
C VAL A 71 -9.18 11.47 18.81
N GLY A 72 -10.18 12.34 18.99
CA GLY A 72 -11.43 12.01 19.71
C GLY A 72 -11.39 12.31 21.20
N GLU A 73 -10.23 12.66 21.76
CA GLU A 73 -10.11 13.14 23.14
C GLU A 73 -10.61 14.59 23.25
N THR A 74 -11.15 14.95 24.42
CA THR A 74 -11.69 16.29 24.69
C THR A 74 -10.83 17.01 25.72
N VAL A 75 -10.41 18.24 25.40
CA VAL A 75 -9.72 19.13 26.33
C VAL A 75 -10.74 20.07 26.98
N CYS A 76 -10.77 20.09 28.31
CA CYS A 76 -11.71 20.88 29.11
C CYS A 76 -10.99 21.70 30.15
N ASN A 77 -11.67 22.74 30.71
CA ASN A 77 -11.20 23.40 31.91
C ASN A 77 -11.26 22.44 33.11
N VAL A 78 -10.28 22.53 34.00
CA VAL A 78 -10.24 21.74 35.24
C VAL A 78 -11.51 21.95 36.06
N GLY A 79 -12.15 20.85 36.49
CA GLY A 79 -13.41 20.87 37.26
C GLY A 79 -14.67 21.06 36.42
N LYS A 80 -14.56 21.11 35.07
CA LYS A 80 -15.70 21.19 34.14
C LYS A 80 -15.56 20.15 33.04
N GLU A 81 -15.09 18.98 33.37
CA GLU A 81 -14.81 17.91 32.42
C GLU A 81 -16.13 17.39 31.83
N LYS A 82 -16.30 17.60 30.55
CA LYS A 82 -17.43 17.07 29.76
C LYS A 82 -16.90 16.62 28.40
N ALA A 83 -16.86 15.32 28.20
CA ALA A 83 -16.48 14.75 26.92
C ALA A 83 -17.46 15.15 25.80
N LEU A 84 -16.93 15.52 24.66
CA LEU A 84 -17.70 15.65 23.43
C LEU A 84 -17.98 14.26 22.84
N PRO A 85 -18.97 14.12 21.93
CA PRO A 85 -19.19 12.85 21.24
C PRO A 85 -17.92 12.35 20.57
N ILE A 86 -17.58 11.08 20.79
CA ILE A 86 -16.38 10.47 20.22
C ILE A 86 -16.52 10.38 18.71
N LEU A 87 -15.52 10.87 17.99
CA LEU A 87 -15.40 10.68 16.55
C LEU A 87 -14.99 9.21 16.29
N ARG A 88 -15.84 8.48 15.58
CA ARG A 88 -15.50 7.15 15.12
C ARG A 88 -14.52 7.27 13.97
N ILE A 89 -13.36 6.64 14.12
CA ILE A 89 -12.35 6.51 13.07
C ILE A 89 -12.49 5.11 12.52
N ASP A 90 -12.60 4.98 11.20
CA ASP A 90 -12.66 3.68 10.56
C ASP A 90 -11.41 2.88 10.86
N GLU A 91 -11.61 1.63 11.25
CA GLU A 91 -10.52 0.70 11.48
C GLU A 91 -9.85 0.31 10.15
N PRO A 92 -8.56 -0.07 10.21
CA PRO A 92 -7.88 -0.58 9.02
C PRO A 92 -8.58 -1.84 8.49
N THR A 93 -8.69 -1.93 7.17
CA THR A 93 -9.29 -3.06 6.45
C THR A 93 -8.27 -3.92 5.73
N LEU A 94 -7.10 -3.36 5.41
CA LEU A 94 -6.00 -4.04 4.74
C LEU A 94 -4.75 -4.06 5.61
N LYS A 95 -3.94 -5.11 5.44
CA LYS A 95 -2.62 -5.24 6.07
C LYS A 95 -1.60 -5.70 5.05
N MET A 96 -0.35 -5.34 5.28
CA MET A 96 0.82 -5.79 4.53
C MET A 96 1.97 -6.06 5.50
N THR A 97 2.86 -6.97 5.13
CA THR A 97 4.12 -7.16 5.87
C THR A 97 5.21 -6.30 5.23
N PHE A 98 5.81 -5.44 6.02
CA PHE A 98 7.01 -4.66 5.68
C PHE A 98 8.21 -5.37 6.27
N MET A 99 9.27 -5.55 5.49
CA MET A 99 10.46 -6.29 5.91
C MET A 99 11.72 -5.56 5.47
N VAL A 100 12.81 -5.81 6.18
CA VAL A 100 14.14 -5.39 5.73
C VAL A 100 14.46 -6.01 4.39
N ASN A 101 15.04 -5.23 3.47
CA ASN A 101 15.52 -5.76 2.20
C ASN A 101 16.71 -6.70 2.42
N ASN A 102 16.57 -7.95 2.02
CA ASN A 102 17.60 -8.98 2.06
C ASN A 102 18.02 -9.45 0.66
N SER A 103 17.76 -8.64 -0.37
CA SER A 103 18.16 -8.94 -1.73
C SER A 103 19.69 -8.84 -1.89
N PRO A 104 20.29 -9.47 -2.93
CA PRO A 104 21.72 -9.31 -3.25
C PRO A 104 22.12 -7.86 -3.60
N PHE A 105 21.15 -6.96 -3.80
CA PHE A 105 21.38 -5.55 -4.13
C PHE A 105 21.20 -4.60 -2.95
N VAL A 106 20.94 -5.11 -1.76
CA VAL A 106 20.74 -4.29 -0.56
C VAL A 106 21.87 -3.29 -0.34
N GLY A 107 21.54 -2.04 -0.02
CA GLY A 107 22.49 -0.96 0.27
C GLY A 107 23.17 -0.35 -0.95
N ARG A 108 22.81 -0.75 -2.18
CA ARG A 108 23.39 -0.14 -3.40
C ARG A 108 22.73 1.20 -3.75
N GLU A 109 21.46 1.34 -3.50
CA GLU A 109 20.63 2.48 -3.95
C GLU A 109 20.11 3.31 -2.76
N GLY A 110 19.71 2.67 -1.66
CA GLY A 110 19.24 3.33 -0.45
C GLY A 110 20.28 3.48 0.63
N LYS A 111 20.15 4.57 1.40
CA LYS A 111 21.04 4.85 2.54
C LYS A 111 20.53 4.24 3.84
N ILE A 112 19.25 3.91 3.92
CA ILE A 112 18.57 3.45 5.13
C ILE A 112 18.03 2.05 4.91
N VAL A 113 18.78 1.06 5.40
CA VAL A 113 18.53 -0.38 5.18
C VAL A 113 18.35 -1.17 6.47
N THR A 114 18.48 -0.54 7.65
CA THR A 114 18.50 -1.24 8.93
C THR A 114 17.10 -1.36 9.53
N ALA A 115 16.80 -2.53 10.13
CA ALA A 115 15.54 -2.81 10.80
C ALA A 115 15.16 -1.70 11.80
N ARG A 116 16.11 -1.29 12.64
CA ARG A 116 15.88 -0.26 13.64
C ARG A 116 15.32 1.03 13.04
N LYS A 117 15.96 1.57 11.98
CA LYS A 117 15.52 2.84 11.36
C LYS A 117 14.19 2.70 10.64
N ILE A 118 13.93 1.55 9.98
CA ILE A 118 12.64 1.27 9.36
C ILE A 118 11.54 1.22 10.42
N GLY A 119 11.75 0.46 11.50
CA GLY A 119 10.80 0.39 12.61
C GLY A 119 10.52 1.74 13.26
N GLU A 120 11.57 2.49 13.63
CA GLU A 120 11.44 3.84 14.19
C GLU A 120 10.60 4.76 13.27
N ARG A 121 10.83 4.67 11.95
CA ARG A 121 10.09 5.48 10.97
C ARG A 121 8.63 5.06 10.83
N LEU A 122 8.34 3.74 10.80
CA LEU A 122 6.98 3.21 10.76
C LEU A 122 6.19 3.60 12.02
N PHE A 123 6.78 3.44 13.21
CA PHE A 123 6.13 3.86 14.46
C PHE A 123 5.96 5.38 14.56
N LYS A 124 6.86 6.17 13.98
CA LYS A 124 6.68 7.63 13.90
C LYS A 124 5.48 8.01 13.04
N GLU A 125 5.16 7.23 12.00
CA GLU A 125 4.00 7.49 11.15
C GLU A 125 2.69 7.27 11.90
N THR A 126 2.58 6.27 12.77
CA THR A 126 1.37 6.05 13.59
C THR A 126 1.04 7.21 14.53
N GLN A 127 2.02 8.06 14.83
CA GLN A 127 1.78 9.27 15.63
C GLN A 127 1.12 10.39 14.84
N LYS A 128 1.22 10.36 13.50
CA LYS A 128 0.61 11.34 12.60
C LYS A 128 -0.70 10.83 12.02
N ASP A 129 -0.76 9.54 11.73
CA ASP A 129 -1.90 8.89 11.13
C ASP A 129 -2.53 7.87 12.09
N VAL A 130 -3.68 8.23 12.62
CA VAL A 130 -4.42 7.41 13.60
C VAL A 130 -5.09 6.19 12.98
N SER A 131 -5.22 6.13 11.67
CA SER A 131 -5.78 4.98 10.95
C SER A 131 -4.73 3.95 10.56
N LEU A 132 -3.45 4.25 10.78
CA LEU A 132 -2.35 3.33 10.54
C LEU A 132 -2.03 2.58 11.83
N LYS A 133 -1.96 1.25 11.75
CA LYS A 133 -1.46 0.40 12.84
C LYS A 133 -0.19 -0.29 12.39
N VAL A 134 0.80 -0.35 13.27
CA VAL A 134 2.08 -1.01 13.03
C VAL A 134 2.35 -1.95 14.20
N GLU A 135 2.57 -3.21 13.91
CA GLU A 135 2.88 -4.26 14.88
C GLU A 135 4.14 -5.00 14.44
N GLU A 136 5.02 -5.31 15.38
CA GLU A 136 6.17 -6.17 15.09
C GLU A 136 5.68 -7.61 14.86
N SER A 137 5.99 -8.18 13.70
CA SER A 137 5.53 -9.52 13.30
C SER A 137 6.65 -10.57 13.27
N GLY A 138 7.86 -10.20 13.63
CA GLY A 138 9.03 -11.09 13.69
C GLY A 138 10.34 -10.32 13.70
N ASN A 139 11.45 -11.04 13.57
CA ASN A 139 12.75 -10.39 13.41
C ASN A 139 12.77 -9.61 12.09
N GLU A 140 12.98 -8.29 12.19
CA GLU A 140 13.14 -7.40 11.04
C GLU A 140 11.90 -7.29 10.12
N SER A 141 10.69 -7.52 10.68
CA SER A 141 9.42 -7.41 9.95
C SER A 141 8.31 -6.78 10.78
N TRP A 142 7.41 -6.07 10.11
CA TRP A 142 6.27 -5.37 10.71
C TRP A 142 5.01 -5.62 9.89
N THR A 143 3.92 -5.92 10.58
CA THR A 143 2.58 -5.87 9.98
C THR A 143 2.09 -4.44 10.04
N VAL A 144 1.87 -3.86 8.88
CA VAL A 144 1.34 -2.51 8.71
C VAL A 144 -0.07 -2.60 8.19
N SER A 145 -1.03 -2.07 8.96
CA SER A 145 -2.44 -2.10 8.63
C SER A 145 -2.95 -0.70 8.32
N GLY A 146 -3.70 -0.55 7.24
CA GLY A 146 -4.23 0.73 6.74
C GLY A 146 -5.66 0.60 6.20
N ARG A 147 -6.28 1.74 5.89
CA ARG A 147 -7.66 1.80 5.39
C ARG A 147 -7.85 1.23 3.99
N GLY A 148 -6.78 1.16 3.20
CA GLY A 148 -6.85 0.73 1.81
C GLY A 148 -5.49 0.69 1.15
N GLU A 149 -5.48 0.21 -0.08
CA GLU A 149 -4.27 0.02 -0.88
C GLU A 149 -3.51 1.33 -1.14
N LEU A 150 -4.23 2.40 -1.52
CA LEU A 150 -3.64 3.70 -1.76
C LEU A 150 -2.95 4.27 -0.52
N HIS A 151 -3.56 4.07 0.66
CA HIS A 151 -2.99 4.53 1.92
C HIS A 151 -1.61 3.88 2.19
N LEU A 152 -1.52 2.56 2.01
CA LEU A 152 -0.27 1.82 2.17
C LEU A 152 0.75 2.16 1.08
N SER A 153 0.31 2.36 -0.17
CA SER A 153 1.17 2.77 -1.29
C SER A 153 1.80 4.14 -1.06
N ILE A 154 1.05 5.10 -0.52
CA ILE A 154 1.58 6.44 -0.17
C ILE A 154 2.65 6.33 0.92
N LEU A 155 2.43 5.49 1.94
CA LEU A 155 3.44 5.24 2.97
C LEU A 155 4.74 4.68 2.37
N ILE A 156 4.62 3.68 1.50
CA ILE A 156 5.76 3.07 0.81
C ILE A 156 6.51 4.10 -0.03
N GLU A 157 5.79 4.91 -0.81
CA GLU A 157 6.40 5.94 -1.65
C GLU A 157 7.10 7.03 -0.82
N ASN A 158 6.55 7.40 0.33
CA ASN A 158 7.19 8.34 1.25
C ASN A 158 8.50 7.76 1.80
N LEU A 159 8.51 6.50 2.24
CA LEU A 159 9.72 5.81 2.68
C LEU A 159 10.76 5.76 1.56
N ARG A 160 10.35 5.42 0.35
CA ARG A 160 11.20 5.39 -0.84
C ARG A 160 11.88 6.75 -1.08
N ARG A 161 11.12 7.86 -1.04
CA ARG A 161 11.63 9.23 -1.23
C ARG A 161 12.56 9.67 -0.10
N GLU A 162 12.37 9.17 1.10
CA GLU A 162 13.24 9.42 2.25
C GLU A 162 14.57 8.62 2.18
N GLY A 163 14.73 7.74 1.19
CA GLY A 163 15.96 6.98 0.97
C GLY A 163 16.00 5.62 1.66
N PHE A 164 14.85 5.08 2.05
CA PHE A 164 14.74 3.73 2.61
C PHE A 164 14.77 2.66 1.52
N GLU A 165 15.39 1.52 1.84
CA GLU A 165 15.20 0.26 1.13
C GLU A 165 14.45 -0.71 2.01
N LEU A 166 13.42 -1.33 1.44
CA LEU A 166 12.58 -2.31 2.13
C LEU A 166 11.97 -3.27 1.12
N GLN A 167 11.33 -4.31 1.62
CA GLN A 167 10.50 -5.20 0.83
C GLN A 167 9.13 -5.35 1.48
N VAL A 168 8.11 -5.55 0.66
CA VAL A 168 6.72 -5.69 1.13
C VAL A 168 6.05 -6.90 0.52
N SER A 169 5.14 -7.48 1.30
CA SER A 169 4.26 -8.57 0.85
C SER A 169 3.07 -8.06 0.06
N LYS A 170 2.30 -8.98 -0.53
CA LYS A 170 0.98 -8.71 -1.08
C LYS A 170 0.06 -8.11 -0.01
N PRO A 171 -0.77 -7.10 -0.36
CA PRO A 171 -1.83 -6.64 0.53
C PRO A 171 -2.87 -7.74 0.77
N GLU A 172 -3.28 -7.88 2.02
CA GLU A 172 -4.30 -8.84 2.45
C GLU A 172 -5.39 -8.13 3.25
N VAL A 173 -6.63 -8.61 3.16
CA VAL A 173 -7.73 -8.12 3.98
C VAL A 173 -7.58 -8.60 5.42
N ILE A 174 -8.00 -7.77 6.37
CA ILE A 174 -8.01 -8.13 7.80
C ILE A 174 -9.28 -8.93 8.08
N ILE A 175 -9.10 -10.21 8.41
CA ILE A 175 -10.20 -11.10 8.80
C ILE A 175 -10.43 -10.97 10.29
N LYS A 176 -11.70 -10.85 10.71
CA LYS A 176 -12.14 -10.85 12.11
C LYS A 176 -13.03 -12.06 12.38
N GLU A 177 -12.97 -12.55 13.60
CA GLU A 177 -13.92 -13.55 14.09
C GLU A 177 -15.01 -12.83 14.87
N ILE A 178 -16.25 -12.90 14.40
CA ILE A 178 -17.43 -12.29 15.01
C ILE A 178 -18.42 -13.42 15.30
N ASP A 179 -18.78 -13.61 16.56
CA ASP A 179 -19.69 -14.68 17.00
C ASP A 179 -19.28 -16.10 16.52
N GLY A 180 -17.95 -16.36 16.46
CA GLY A 180 -17.39 -17.64 16.01
C GLY A 180 -17.38 -17.83 14.47
N VAL A 181 -17.75 -16.80 13.71
CA VAL A 181 -17.73 -16.81 12.22
C VAL A 181 -16.61 -15.90 11.72
N LYS A 182 -15.82 -16.41 10.79
CA LYS A 182 -14.81 -15.60 10.10
C LYS A 182 -15.49 -14.61 9.16
N CYS A 183 -15.26 -13.33 9.41
CA CYS A 183 -15.80 -12.20 8.63
C CYS A 183 -14.69 -11.42 7.96
N GLU A 184 -14.97 -10.93 6.78
CA GLU A 184 -14.10 -10.02 6.02
C GLU A 184 -14.77 -8.65 5.84
N PRO A 185 -14.00 -7.58 5.60
CA PRO A 185 -14.54 -6.25 5.39
C PRO A 185 -15.23 -6.18 4.03
N TYR A 186 -16.40 -5.55 3.99
CA TYR A 186 -17.16 -5.21 2.80
C TYR A 186 -17.20 -3.68 2.62
N GLU A 187 -17.27 -3.26 1.39
CA GLU A 187 -17.30 -1.85 1.01
C GLU A 187 -18.53 -1.50 0.17
N ASP A 188 -19.06 -0.32 0.41
CA ASP A 188 -20.02 0.32 -0.47
C ASP A 188 -19.26 1.03 -1.58
N VAL A 189 -19.51 0.65 -2.83
CA VAL A 189 -18.82 1.16 -4.01
C VAL A 189 -19.80 1.91 -4.88
N GLN A 190 -19.47 3.15 -5.21
CA GLN A 190 -20.20 3.98 -6.16
C GLN A 190 -19.33 4.22 -7.39
N ILE A 191 -19.85 3.85 -8.55
CA ILE A 191 -19.17 3.96 -9.83
C ILE A 191 -20.01 4.82 -10.77
N GLU A 192 -19.35 5.72 -11.51
CA GLU A 192 -19.95 6.49 -12.58
C GLU A 192 -19.19 6.23 -13.88
N VAL A 193 -19.87 5.72 -14.89
CA VAL A 193 -19.27 5.35 -16.17
C VAL A 193 -20.19 5.71 -17.34
N SER A 194 -19.61 5.82 -18.54
CA SER A 194 -20.38 5.94 -19.78
C SER A 194 -21.11 4.63 -20.10
N ASP A 195 -22.24 4.73 -20.79
CA ASP A 195 -23.08 3.59 -21.17
C ASP A 195 -22.28 2.48 -21.90
N GLU A 196 -21.33 2.85 -22.74
CA GLU A 196 -20.45 1.92 -23.46
C GLU A 196 -19.61 1.00 -22.54
N CYS A 197 -19.28 1.48 -21.32
CA CYS A 197 -18.39 0.76 -20.40
C CYS A 197 -19.14 -0.06 -19.35
N VAL A 198 -20.45 0.15 -19.19
CA VAL A 198 -21.27 -0.45 -18.13
C VAL A 198 -21.16 -1.96 -18.10
N GLY A 199 -21.35 -2.63 -19.24
CA GLY A 199 -21.31 -4.08 -19.32
C GLY A 199 -20.00 -4.70 -18.83
N ASN A 200 -18.87 -4.14 -19.27
CA ASN A 200 -17.54 -4.62 -18.87
C ASN A 200 -17.27 -4.40 -17.38
N VAL A 201 -17.76 -3.30 -16.81
CA VAL A 201 -17.61 -2.99 -15.39
C VAL A 201 -18.46 -3.91 -14.53
N ILE A 202 -19.71 -4.18 -14.93
CA ILE A 202 -20.61 -5.12 -14.24
C ILE A 202 -20.01 -6.52 -14.22
N GLU A 203 -19.51 -7.01 -15.36
CA GLU A 203 -18.86 -8.31 -15.46
C GLU A 203 -17.62 -8.38 -14.54
N ALA A 204 -16.75 -7.37 -14.61
CA ALA A 204 -15.53 -7.33 -13.81
C ALA A 204 -15.80 -7.31 -12.30
N LEU A 205 -16.82 -6.59 -11.83
CA LEU A 205 -17.22 -6.57 -10.42
C LEU A 205 -17.88 -7.86 -10.00
N GLY A 206 -18.74 -8.44 -10.85
CA GLY A 206 -19.40 -9.72 -10.58
C GLY A 206 -18.39 -10.86 -10.37
N LEU A 207 -17.34 -10.93 -11.19
CA LEU A 207 -16.25 -11.91 -11.04
C LEU A 207 -15.47 -11.73 -9.71
N ARG A 208 -15.51 -10.54 -9.12
CA ARG A 208 -14.83 -10.18 -7.86
C ARG A 208 -15.74 -10.25 -6.63
N GLY A 209 -16.94 -10.81 -6.77
CA GLY A 209 -17.92 -10.97 -5.69
C GLY A 209 -18.77 -9.73 -5.41
N GLY A 210 -18.78 -8.75 -6.32
CA GLY A 210 -19.62 -7.57 -6.19
C GLY A 210 -21.11 -7.89 -6.39
N LYS A 211 -21.93 -7.40 -5.47
CA LYS A 211 -23.39 -7.47 -5.52
C LYS A 211 -23.93 -6.09 -5.87
N MET A 212 -24.67 -5.96 -6.97
CA MET A 212 -25.26 -4.69 -7.39
C MET A 212 -26.47 -4.38 -6.53
N ASP A 213 -26.44 -3.23 -5.85
CA ASP A 213 -27.54 -2.74 -5.04
C ASP A 213 -28.49 -1.89 -5.87
N ASN A 214 -27.96 -1.01 -6.73
CA ASN A 214 -28.75 -0.10 -7.54
C ASN A 214 -28.00 0.35 -8.80
N MET A 215 -28.78 0.70 -9.83
CA MET A 215 -28.31 1.32 -11.06
C MET A 215 -29.21 2.49 -11.42
N SER A 216 -28.65 3.65 -11.71
CA SER A 216 -29.39 4.86 -12.06
C SER A 216 -28.67 5.69 -13.12
N ASN A 217 -29.43 6.46 -13.88
CA ASN A 217 -28.86 7.37 -14.87
C ASN A 217 -28.72 8.77 -14.25
N VAL A 218 -27.53 9.36 -14.30
CA VAL A 218 -27.24 10.68 -13.74
C VAL A 218 -26.39 11.47 -14.76
N ASN A 219 -26.94 12.54 -15.31
CA ASN A 219 -26.23 13.46 -16.22
C ASN A 219 -25.50 12.76 -17.39
N ASN A 220 -26.18 11.85 -18.09
CA ASN A 220 -25.62 11.03 -19.18
C ASN A 220 -24.54 10.02 -18.77
N LEU A 221 -24.33 9.80 -17.49
CA LEU A 221 -23.51 8.73 -16.94
C LEU A 221 -24.41 7.72 -16.24
N ILE A 222 -23.97 6.48 -16.24
CA ILE A 222 -24.62 5.41 -15.46
C ILE A 222 -23.92 5.34 -14.11
N ARG A 223 -24.69 5.50 -13.05
CA ARG A 223 -24.23 5.30 -11.67
C ARG A 223 -24.61 3.90 -11.22
N LEU A 224 -23.61 3.16 -10.78
CA LEU A 224 -23.73 1.82 -10.24
C LEU A 224 -23.34 1.84 -8.76
N ASN A 225 -24.20 1.29 -7.91
CA ASN A 225 -23.88 1.09 -6.48
C ASN A 225 -23.72 -0.41 -6.22
N TYR A 226 -22.65 -0.77 -5.54
CA TYR A 226 -22.29 -2.15 -5.24
C TYR A 226 -21.92 -2.32 -3.79
N THR A 227 -22.22 -3.47 -3.24
CA THR A 227 -21.60 -4.01 -2.04
C THR A 227 -20.62 -5.10 -2.45
N ILE A 228 -19.33 -4.96 -2.09
CA ILE A 228 -18.27 -5.86 -2.52
C ILE A 228 -17.30 -6.14 -1.37
N PRO A 229 -16.76 -7.38 -1.24
CA PRO A 229 -15.70 -7.63 -0.27
C PRO A 229 -14.43 -6.85 -0.63
N SER A 230 -13.76 -6.24 0.36
CA SER A 230 -12.57 -5.40 0.13
C SER A 230 -11.47 -6.14 -0.66
N ARG A 231 -11.35 -7.47 -0.49
CA ARG A 231 -10.40 -8.28 -1.29
C ARG A 231 -10.70 -8.25 -2.80
N GLY A 232 -11.96 -8.05 -3.18
CA GLY A 232 -12.37 -7.90 -4.58
C GLY A 232 -11.95 -6.57 -5.20
N LEU A 233 -11.69 -5.55 -4.37
CA LEU A 233 -11.22 -4.25 -4.83
C LEU A 233 -9.70 -4.14 -4.96
N ILE A 234 -8.93 -5.06 -4.34
CA ILE A 234 -7.47 -5.06 -4.49
C ILE A 234 -7.14 -5.19 -5.97
N GLY A 235 -6.35 -4.24 -6.50
CA GLY A 235 -5.96 -4.14 -7.91
C GLY A 235 -7.09 -3.79 -8.88
N PHE A 236 -8.30 -3.54 -8.41
CA PHE A 236 -9.42 -3.21 -9.30
C PHE A 236 -9.27 -1.83 -9.92
N ASN A 237 -8.69 -0.86 -9.21
CA ASN A 237 -8.58 0.51 -9.69
C ASN A 237 -7.80 0.61 -11.02
N THR A 238 -6.68 -0.09 -11.14
CA THR A 238 -5.88 -0.14 -12.38
C THR A 238 -6.65 -0.76 -13.54
N ASN A 239 -7.37 -1.86 -13.25
CA ASN A 239 -8.22 -2.52 -14.24
C ASN A 239 -9.40 -1.63 -14.65
N PHE A 240 -10.05 -0.98 -13.68
CA PHE A 240 -11.17 -0.06 -13.88
C PHE A 240 -10.79 1.12 -14.78
N MET A 241 -9.63 1.73 -14.58
CA MET A 241 -9.13 2.79 -15.45
C MET A 241 -8.95 2.32 -16.90
N THR A 242 -8.51 1.09 -17.09
CA THR A 242 -8.40 0.48 -18.44
C THR A 242 -9.77 0.22 -19.05
N LEU A 243 -10.70 -0.38 -18.30
CA LEU A 243 -12.06 -0.68 -18.76
C LEU A 243 -12.86 0.56 -19.15
N THR A 244 -12.61 1.68 -18.44
CA THR A 244 -13.32 2.95 -18.63
C THR A 244 -12.55 3.94 -19.48
N LYS A 245 -11.44 3.53 -20.11
CA LYS A 245 -10.55 4.41 -20.90
C LYS A 245 -10.07 5.65 -20.13
N GLY A 246 -10.00 5.55 -18.78
CA GLY A 246 -9.61 6.64 -17.89
C GLY A 246 -10.73 7.63 -17.51
N TYR A 247 -11.97 7.45 -17.98
CA TYR A 247 -13.07 8.40 -17.73
C TYR A 247 -14.01 7.97 -16.60
N GLY A 248 -13.87 6.76 -16.06
CA GLY A 248 -14.71 6.29 -14.96
C GLY A 248 -14.36 6.93 -13.63
N ILE A 249 -15.36 7.10 -12.78
CA ILE A 249 -15.20 7.55 -11.38
C ILE A 249 -15.52 6.36 -10.48
N LEU A 250 -14.61 6.04 -9.58
CA LEU A 250 -14.74 4.97 -8.60
C LEU A 250 -14.56 5.55 -7.21
N ASN A 251 -15.58 5.48 -6.37
CA ASN A 251 -15.54 5.81 -4.96
C ASN A 251 -15.94 4.59 -4.14
N HIS A 252 -15.26 4.36 -3.03
CA HIS A 252 -15.58 3.27 -2.13
C HIS A 252 -15.35 3.67 -0.68
N THR A 253 -16.16 3.11 0.22
CA THR A 253 -16.08 3.34 1.66
C THR A 253 -16.34 2.04 2.40
N PHE A 254 -15.67 1.85 3.54
CA PHE A 254 -15.94 0.72 4.40
C PHE A 254 -17.42 0.70 4.84
N LYS A 255 -18.07 -0.46 4.73
CA LYS A 255 -19.45 -0.68 5.16
C LYS A 255 -19.51 -1.43 6.48
N GLU A 256 -19.17 -2.69 6.47
CA GLU A 256 -19.26 -3.59 7.62
C GLU A 256 -18.44 -4.85 7.41
N TYR A 257 -18.33 -5.67 8.46
CA TYR A 257 -17.77 -7.01 8.37
C TYR A 257 -18.88 -8.04 8.14
N LEU A 258 -18.77 -8.83 7.08
CA LEU A 258 -19.71 -9.91 6.75
C LEU A 258 -18.97 -11.25 6.66
N PRO A 259 -19.68 -12.39 6.81
CA PRO A 259 -19.09 -13.71 6.64
C PRO A 259 -18.38 -13.86 5.29
N ILE A 260 -17.25 -14.57 5.30
CA ILE A 260 -16.46 -14.81 4.09
C ILE A 260 -17.30 -15.67 3.12
N GLU A 261 -17.51 -15.16 1.92
CA GLU A 261 -18.14 -15.88 0.82
C GLU A 261 -17.08 -16.45 -0.14
N ASP A 262 -17.36 -17.61 -0.74
CA ASP A 262 -16.54 -18.13 -1.81
C ASP A 262 -16.74 -17.29 -3.08
N ILE A 263 -15.72 -16.50 -3.40
CA ILE A 263 -15.64 -15.78 -4.69
C ILE A 263 -14.48 -16.35 -5.50
N ASN A 264 -14.54 -16.18 -6.80
CA ASN A 264 -13.41 -16.53 -7.66
C ASN A 264 -12.15 -15.83 -7.16
N SER A 265 -11.05 -16.59 -7.06
CA SER A 265 -9.77 -16.02 -6.66
C SER A 265 -9.39 -14.86 -7.60
N THR A 266 -9.07 -13.70 -7.01
CA THR A 266 -8.54 -12.56 -7.75
C THR A 266 -7.03 -12.70 -7.98
N GLU A 267 -6.43 -13.82 -7.57
CA GLU A 267 -5.02 -14.09 -7.75
C GLU A 267 -4.67 -14.27 -9.23
N ARG A 268 -3.47 -13.84 -9.57
CA ARG A 268 -2.91 -14.05 -10.91
C ARG A 268 -2.84 -15.55 -11.22
N LYS A 269 -3.44 -15.96 -12.33
CA LYS A 269 -3.46 -17.35 -12.80
C LYS A 269 -2.24 -17.75 -13.61
N VAL A 270 -1.53 -16.78 -14.18
CA VAL A 270 -0.32 -17.01 -14.97
C VAL A 270 0.93 -16.98 -14.08
N GLY A 271 1.93 -17.77 -14.43
CA GLY A 271 3.20 -17.81 -13.74
C GLY A 271 4.12 -16.63 -14.08
N VAL A 272 5.32 -16.64 -13.54
CA VAL A 272 6.34 -15.63 -13.79
C VAL A 272 7.62 -16.23 -14.37
N LEU A 273 8.39 -15.39 -15.07
CA LEU A 273 9.74 -15.69 -15.51
C LEU A 273 10.70 -15.29 -14.39
N VAL A 274 11.42 -16.27 -13.83
CA VAL A 274 12.31 -16.05 -12.68
C VAL A 274 13.75 -16.26 -13.08
N SER A 275 14.61 -15.28 -12.84
CA SER A 275 16.04 -15.40 -13.14
C SER A 275 16.71 -16.48 -12.30
N THR A 276 17.54 -17.31 -12.95
CA THR A 276 18.37 -18.33 -12.30
C THR A 276 19.77 -17.85 -12.01
N GLU A 277 20.20 -16.73 -12.59
CA GLU A 277 21.56 -16.24 -12.54
C GLU A 277 21.59 -14.76 -12.15
N SER A 278 22.70 -14.35 -11.56
CA SER A 278 22.99 -12.95 -11.27
C SER A 278 23.91 -12.37 -12.34
N GLY A 279 23.63 -11.15 -12.79
CA GLY A 279 24.42 -10.46 -13.82
C GLY A 279 23.61 -9.46 -14.62
N LYS A 280 24.09 -9.07 -15.80
CA LYS A 280 23.38 -8.15 -16.70
C LYS A 280 22.57 -8.91 -17.74
N ALA A 281 21.31 -8.57 -17.88
CA ALA A 281 20.43 -9.13 -18.89
C ALA A 281 20.96 -8.80 -20.30
N THR A 282 20.95 -9.78 -21.20
CA THR A 282 21.44 -9.62 -22.58
C THR A 282 20.27 -9.56 -23.56
N ALA A 283 20.40 -8.76 -24.64
CA ALA A 283 19.41 -8.71 -25.70
C ALA A 283 19.17 -10.09 -26.34
N TYR A 284 20.23 -10.90 -26.44
CA TYR A 284 20.15 -12.25 -26.97
C TYR A 284 19.25 -13.16 -26.13
N ALA A 285 19.46 -13.18 -24.79
CA ALA A 285 18.65 -14.02 -23.91
C ALA A 285 17.19 -13.54 -23.85
N LEU A 286 16.98 -12.22 -23.75
CA LEU A 286 15.63 -11.64 -23.74
C LEU A 286 14.85 -11.95 -25.02
N GLY A 287 15.50 -11.84 -26.20
CA GLY A 287 14.89 -12.18 -27.48
C GLY A 287 14.44 -13.64 -27.58
N GLN A 288 15.17 -14.58 -26.94
CA GLN A 288 14.76 -15.99 -26.89
C GLN A 288 13.56 -16.24 -25.95
N LEU A 289 13.26 -15.31 -25.06
CA LEU A 289 12.21 -15.45 -24.06
C LEU A 289 10.92 -14.72 -24.44
N GLU A 290 10.92 -13.86 -25.47
CA GLU A 290 9.73 -13.10 -25.89
C GLU A 290 8.51 -13.95 -26.25
N ASP A 291 8.74 -15.14 -26.78
CA ASP A 291 7.65 -16.09 -27.09
C ASP A 291 7.09 -16.77 -25.83
N ARG A 292 7.78 -16.67 -24.71
CA ARG A 292 7.40 -17.32 -23.44
C ARG A 292 6.66 -16.39 -22.49
N GLY A 293 6.70 -15.06 -22.75
CA GLY A 293 6.04 -14.11 -21.89
C GLY A 293 6.34 -12.66 -22.21
N VAL A 294 5.91 -11.78 -21.32
CA VAL A 294 6.12 -10.33 -21.40
C VAL A 294 7.23 -9.94 -20.40
N MET A 295 8.29 -9.30 -20.91
CA MET A 295 9.42 -8.88 -20.06
C MET A 295 9.07 -7.65 -19.23
N PHE A 296 9.71 -7.54 -18.05
CA PHE A 296 9.68 -6.37 -17.16
C PHE A 296 11.00 -5.61 -17.19
N ILE A 297 12.04 -6.16 -17.80
CA ILE A 297 13.40 -5.63 -17.82
C ILE A 297 13.90 -5.40 -19.25
N GLU A 298 14.83 -4.46 -19.37
CA GLU A 298 15.54 -4.14 -20.61
C GLU A 298 16.93 -4.82 -20.67
N PRO A 299 17.54 -4.94 -21.86
CA PRO A 299 18.95 -5.33 -21.97
C PRO A 299 19.85 -4.40 -21.15
N GLY A 300 20.83 -5.00 -20.45
CA GLY A 300 21.73 -4.27 -19.57
C GLY A 300 21.25 -4.11 -18.14
N THR A 301 19.97 -4.41 -17.83
CA THR A 301 19.44 -4.41 -16.46
C THR A 301 20.19 -5.44 -15.62
N GLU A 302 20.65 -5.05 -14.44
CA GLU A 302 21.23 -5.98 -13.47
C GLU A 302 20.11 -6.81 -12.82
N VAL A 303 20.33 -8.11 -12.76
CA VAL A 303 19.41 -9.08 -12.16
C VAL A 303 20.14 -9.99 -11.17
N TYR A 304 19.37 -10.62 -10.29
CA TYR A 304 19.88 -11.63 -9.36
C TYR A 304 19.00 -12.90 -9.40
N GLU A 305 19.53 -14.01 -8.91
CA GLU A 305 18.77 -15.27 -8.78
C GLU A 305 17.52 -15.06 -7.94
N GLY A 306 16.36 -15.47 -8.45
CA GLY A 306 15.08 -15.31 -7.78
C GLY A 306 14.35 -13.98 -8.08
N MET A 307 14.95 -13.07 -8.84
CA MET A 307 14.28 -11.87 -9.36
C MET A 307 13.29 -12.25 -10.45
N ILE A 308 12.10 -11.68 -10.40
CA ILE A 308 11.06 -11.83 -11.43
C ILE A 308 11.35 -10.86 -12.56
N VAL A 309 11.56 -11.38 -13.75
CA VAL A 309 12.00 -10.63 -14.92
C VAL A 309 10.93 -10.50 -16.00
N GLY A 310 9.79 -11.17 -15.82
CA GLY A 310 8.66 -11.10 -16.76
C GLY A 310 7.49 -11.95 -16.31
N GLU A 311 6.35 -11.76 -17.00
CA GLU A 311 5.15 -12.57 -16.88
C GLU A 311 5.24 -13.77 -17.83
N CYS A 312 4.89 -14.97 -17.37
CA CYS A 312 4.89 -16.16 -18.19
C CYS A 312 3.53 -16.32 -18.91
N ASN A 313 3.53 -16.85 -20.14
CA ASN A 313 2.29 -17.17 -20.87
C ASN A 313 1.61 -18.46 -20.35
N ARG A 314 2.22 -19.16 -19.38
CA ARG A 314 1.71 -20.40 -18.78
C ARG A 314 1.37 -20.16 -17.30
N GLU A 315 0.60 -21.05 -16.73
CA GLU A 315 0.18 -20.99 -15.32
C GLU A 315 1.35 -21.20 -14.35
N ASN A 316 2.37 -21.98 -14.74
CA ASN A 316 3.50 -22.29 -13.89
C ASN A 316 4.67 -21.30 -14.08
N ASP A 317 5.38 -21.04 -13.01
CA ASP A 317 6.62 -20.28 -13.04
C ASP A 317 7.69 -20.96 -13.91
N LEU A 318 8.43 -20.15 -14.63
CA LEU A 318 9.51 -20.61 -15.49
C LEU A 318 10.84 -20.01 -15.04
N ALA A 319 11.76 -20.89 -14.63
CA ALA A 319 13.14 -20.51 -14.34
C ALA A 319 13.90 -20.24 -15.64
N VAL A 320 14.47 -19.06 -15.79
CA VAL A 320 15.11 -18.57 -17.04
C VAL A 320 16.48 -17.98 -16.78
N ASN A 321 17.41 -18.15 -17.70
CA ASN A 321 18.70 -17.47 -17.68
C ASN A 321 18.68 -16.29 -18.64
N VAL A 322 18.58 -15.07 -18.09
CA VAL A 322 18.54 -13.81 -18.86
C VAL A 322 19.94 -13.20 -19.06
N VAL A 323 20.96 -13.78 -18.45
CA VAL A 323 22.35 -13.27 -18.49
C VAL A 323 23.15 -13.93 -19.62
N LYS A 324 22.63 -15.01 -20.21
CA LYS A 324 23.32 -15.80 -21.24
C LYS A 324 23.66 -14.95 -22.46
N GLY A 325 24.97 -14.86 -22.75
CA GLY A 325 25.47 -14.24 -23.99
C GLY A 325 25.33 -15.16 -25.20
N LYS A 326 25.34 -14.56 -26.39
CA LYS A 326 25.47 -15.31 -27.65
C LYS A 326 26.85 -15.99 -27.66
N GLN A 327 26.88 -17.31 -27.80
CA GLN A 327 28.15 -18.01 -28.04
C GLN A 327 28.67 -17.65 -29.44
N LEU A 328 29.93 -17.26 -29.52
CA LEU A 328 30.59 -16.97 -30.80
C LEU A 328 30.61 -18.29 -31.60
N THR A 329 29.80 -18.34 -32.63
CA THR A 329 29.85 -19.39 -33.65
C THR A 329 30.72 -18.93 -34.81
N ASN A 330 31.38 -19.87 -35.46
CA ASN A 330 32.36 -19.78 -36.55
C ASN A 330 32.36 -18.48 -37.36
N THR A 331 33.53 -17.98 -37.71
CA THR A 331 33.89 -16.76 -38.45
C THR A 331 33.13 -16.47 -39.75
N ARG A 332 32.43 -17.43 -40.34
CA ARG A 332 31.64 -17.24 -41.56
C ARG A 332 30.26 -16.61 -41.34
N ALA A 333 29.76 -16.59 -40.13
CA ALA A 333 28.44 -16.00 -39.80
C ALA A 333 28.53 -14.65 -39.08
N SER A 334 29.72 -14.07 -38.91
CA SER A 334 29.94 -12.80 -38.19
C SER A 334 29.36 -11.59 -38.87
N GLY A 335 28.97 -11.68 -40.17
CA GLY A 335 28.37 -10.58 -40.95
C GLY A 335 26.85 -10.50 -40.90
N SER A 336 26.17 -11.46 -40.26
CA SER A 336 24.70 -11.49 -40.14
C SER A 336 24.21 -11.26 -38.70
N ASP A 337 24.81 -10.29 -38.04
CA ASP A 337 24.30 -9.86 -36.72
C ASP A 337 22.98 -9.09 -36.93
N HIS A 338 21.89 -9.82 -37.06
CA HIS A 338 20.57 -9.21 -37.02
C HIS A 338 20.42 -8.54 -35.69
N THR A 339 20.25 -7.24 -35.68
CA THR A 339 19.87 -6.46 -34.49
C THR A 339 18.59 -7.08 -33.95
N VAL A 340 18.66 -7.66 -32.74
CA VAL A 340 17.48 -8.22 -32.10
C VAL A 340 16.57 -7.05 -31.71
N VAL A 341 15.44 -6.91 -32.42
CA VAL A 341 14.43 -5.92 -32.08
C VAL A 341 13.55 -6.51 -31.02
N LEU A 342 13.66 -6.01 -29.80
CA LEU A 342 12.88 -6.45 -28.66
C LEU A 342 11.57 -5.66 -28.51
N LYS A 343 10.53 -6.32 -28.06
CA LYS A 343 9.29 -5.67 -27.62
C LYS A 343 9.58 -4.79 -26.40
N ARG A 344 8.83 -3.69 -26.28
CA ARG A 344 8.96 -2.82 -25.12
C ARG A 344 8.54 -3.57 -23.85
N PRO A 345 9.36 -3.59 -22.79
CA PRO A 345 9.00 -4.21 -21.54
C PRO A 345 7.84 -3.48 -20.86
N ARG A 346 7.07 -4.19 -20.07
CA ARG A 346 6.01 -3.60 -19.25
C ARG A 346 6.63 -2.82 -18.10
N PRO A 347 6.30 -1.53 -17.92
CA PRO A 347 6.84 -0.74 -16.81
C PRO A 347 6.29 -1.23 -15.47
N LEU A 348 7.14 -1.27 -14.44
CA LEU A 348 6.78 -1.61 -13.08
C LEU A 348 6.50 -0.32 -12.29
N THR A 349 5.23 0.01 -12.06
CA THR A 349 4.83 1.02 -11.08
C THR A 349 4.57 0.35 -9.72
N LEU A 350 4.58 1.10 -8.63
CA LEU A 350 4.34 0.54 -7.30
C LEU A 350 2.97 -0.13 -7.21
N GLU A 351 1.94 0.57 -7.65
CA GLU A 351 0.56 0.08 -7.65
C GLU A 351 0.46 -1.21 -8.46
N TYR A 352 1.00 -1.23 -9.68
CA TYR A 352 1.00 -2.43 -10.52
C TYR A 352 1.71 -3.60 -9.83
N CYS A 353 2.85 -3.36 -9.18
CA CYS A 353 3.62 -4.40 -8.50
C CYS A 353 2.85 -5.00 -7.32
N LEU A 354 2.19 -4.17 -6.51
CA LEU A 354 1.40 -4.63 -5.36
C LEU A 354 0.20 -5.48 -5.78
N ASP A 355 -0.46 -5.11 -6.88
CA ASP A 355 -1.58 -5.88 -7.45
C ASP A 355 -1.11 -7.20 -8.08
N TYR A 356 0.06 -7.16 -8.70
CA TYR A 356 0.57 -8.24 -9.54
C TYR A 356 1.08 -9.43 -8.75
N ILE A 357 1.73 -9.20 -7.60
CA ILE A 357 2.39 -10.26 -6.83
C ILE A 357 1.42 -11.28 -6.23
N ASN A 358 1.86 -12.52 -6.13
CA ASN A 358 1.22 -13.60 -5.38
C ASN A 358 1.80 -13.71 -3.96
N SER A 359 1.23 -14.57 -3.14
CA SER A 359 1.60 -14.74 -1.72
C SER A 359 3.04 -15.23 -1.48
N ASP A 360 3.66 -15.85 -2.50
CA ASP A 360 5.06 -16.34 -2.47
C ASP A 360 6.06 -15.33 -3.08
N GLU A 361 5.60 -14.12 -3.36
CA GLU A 361 6.35 -13.06 -4.02
C GLU A 361 6.43 -11.81 -3.15
N LEU A 362 7.44 -10.99 -3.39
CA LEU A 362 7.69 -9.73 -2.69
C LEU A 362 7.99 -8.63 -3.69
N VAL A 363 7.66 -7.40 -3.31
CA VAL A 363 8.12 -6.18 -3.98
C VAL A 363 9.33 -5.65 -3.23
N GLU A 364 10.48 -5.60 -3.88
CA GLU A 364 11.67 -4.90 -3.40
C GLU A 364 11.57 -3.43 -3.82
N ILE A 365 11.69 -2.54 -2.86
CA ILE A 365 11.51 -1.10 -3.02
C ILE A 365 12.79 -0.40 -2.62
N THR A 366 13.33 0.36 -3.55
CA THR A 366 14.52 1.20 -3.34
C THR A 366 14.23 2.62 -3.84
N PRO A 367 15.04 3.61 -3.48
CA PRO A 367 14.89 4.99 -3.99
C PRO A 367 14.84 5.09 -5.52
N GLU A 368 15.60 4.24 -6.23
CA GLU A 368 15.75 4.31 -7.68
C GLU A 368 14.88 3.31 -8.42
N ASN A 369 14.69 2.11 -7.86
CA ASN A 369 14.05 1.00 -8.56
C ASN A 369 12.96 0.31 -7.73
N ILE A 370 12.01 -0.29 -8.43
CA ILE A 370 11.03 -1.25 -7.90
C ILE A 370 11.28 -2.57 -8.63
N ARG A 371 11.46 -3.66 -7.88
CA ARG A 371 11.73 -4.99 -8.43
C ARG A 371 10.77 -6.00 -7.82
N LEU A 372 10.39 -6.98 -8.62
CA LEU A 372 9.63 -8.13 -8.16
C LEU A 372 10.57 -9.29 -7.90
N ARG A 373 10.33 -10.06 -6.85
CA ARG A 373 11.16 -11.22 -6.51
C ARG A 373 10.35 -12.31 -5.85
N LYS A 374 10.87 -13.54 -5.91
CA LYS A 374 10.34 -14.63 -5.10
C LYS A 374 10.79 -14.48 -3.65
N PHE A 375 9.96 -14.95 -2.71
CA PHE A 375 10.30 -14.99 -1.30
C PHE A 375 11.58 -15.83 -1.08
N ILE A 376 11.62 -17.03 -1.67
CA ILE A 376 12.81 -17.90 -1.68
C ILE A 376 13.60 -17.62 -2.97
N LEU A 377 14.79 -17.00 -2.86
CA LEU A 377 15.59 -16.62 -4.02
C LEU A 377 16.21 -17.81 -4.73
N ASN A 378 16.74 -18.77 -3.98
CA ASN A 378 17.44 -19.91 -4.55
C ASN A 378 16.49 -20.87 -5.27
N THR A 379 16.80 -21.17 -6.53
CA THR A 379 15.95 -21.96 -7.44
C THR A 379 15.75 -23.40 -6.97
N GLU A 380 16.79 -24.04 -6.42
CA GLU A 380 16.67 -25.41 -5.91
C GLU A 380 15.86 -25.48 -4.62
N ALA A 381 16.03 -24.48 -3.75
CA ALA A 381 15.26 -24.38 -2.52
C ALA A 381 13.76 -24.16 -2.81
N ARG A 382 13.42 -23.33 -3.82
CA ARG A 382 12.02 -23.18 -4.28
C ARG A 382 11.42 -24.50 -4.75
N LYS A 383 12.12 -25.22 -5.66
CA LYS A 383 11.65 -26.52 -6.16
C LYS A 383 11.41 -27.53 -5.02
N LYS A 384 12.28 -27.54 -4.00
CA LYS A 384 12.10 -28.40 -2.82
C LYS A 384 10.91 -27.97 -1.96
N PHE A 385 10.65 -26.67 -1.86
CA PHE A 385 9.50 -26.13 -1.12
C PHE A 385 8.19 -26.46 -1.83
N ASP A 386 8.12 -26.25 -3.14
CA ASP A 386 6.93 -26.51 -3.96
C ASP A 386 6.59 -28.02 -4.02
N ALA A 387 7.62 -28.88 -4.01
CA ALA A 387 7.41 -30.34 -3.95
C ALA A 387 6.87 -30.85 -2.59
N LYS A 388 6.84 -30.01 -1.55
CA LYS A 388 6.32 -30.34 -0.22
C LYS A 388 4.90 -29.81 0.03
N LYS A 389 4.39 -28.90 -0.86
CA LYS A 389 3.01 -28.45 -0.90
C LYS A 389 2.13 -29.50 -1.62
#